data_e4000e94ce934afb4a915e57de5a7e78
#
_entry.id   e4000e94ce934afb4a915e57de5a7e78
#
_cell.length_a   1.000
_cell.length_b   1.000
_cell.length_c   1.000
_cell.angle_alpha   90.00
_cell.angle_beta   90.00
_cell.angle_gamma   90.00
#
_symmetry.space_group_name_H-M   'P 1'
#
loop_
_entity.id
_entity.type
_entity.pdbx_description
1 polymer ?
#
loop_
_entity_poly.entity_id
_entity_poly.type
_entity_poly.pdbx_seq_one_letter_code
_entity_poly.pdbx_strand_id
1 'polypeptide(L)'
;TGTNGKTTASTLLFDIFKNLGYQSALISTVEYRIGDEIIPSTHTTPDVIRLNQMLAKAVESGCEYAFMEVSSHGIHQDRIEGLHFAVAGFTNLTHDHLDYHKTFDEYLKTKKRFFDELPETAVAITNADDKNGDVMLQNTKAKKKDYALKTLADYHGKILEVDFNGMLLNFNGKEFWTTLTGKFN
;
A
#
# COMPACT_ATOMS: atom_id res chain seq x y z
N THR A 1 0.54 2.54 -2.56
CA THR A 1 0.94 2.59 -3.97
C THR A 1 2.43 2.29 -4.15
N GLY A 2 2.89 2.09 -5.38
CA GLY A 2 4.26 1.80 -5.78
C GLY A 2 4.30 0.94 -7.03
N THR A 3 5.49 0.58 -7.53
CA THR A 3 5.61 -0.35 -8.65
C THR A 3 5.38 -1.77 -8.17
N ASN A 4 6.14 -2.24 -7.20
CA ASN A 4 6.09 -3.59 -6.64
C ASN A 4 5.67 -3.59 -5.17
N GLY A 5 5.19 -4.74 -4.66
CA GLY A 5 4.88 -4.96 -3.24
C GLY A 5 3.51 -4.43 -2.79
N LYS A 6 2.71 -3.81 -3.66
CA LYS A 6 1.36 -3.32 -3.29
C LYS A 6 0.46 -4.44 -2.78
N THR A 7 0.34 -5.52 -3.56
CA THR A 7 -0.51 -6.67 -3.23
C THR A 7 -0.05 -7.33 -1.94
N THR A 8 1.25 -7.58 -1.81
CA THR A 8 1.83 -8.16 -0.60
C THR A 8 1.51 -7.31 0.63
N ALA A 9 1.75 -5.99 0.57
CA ALA A 9 1.51 -5.11 1.70
C ALA A 9 0.01 -5.01 2.08
N SER A 10 -0.88 -4.86 1.10
CA SER A 10 -2.32 -4.76 1.37
C SER A 10 -2.90 -6.07 1.91
N THR A 11 -2.47 -7.22 1.37
CA THR A 11 -2.91 -8.53 1.84
C THR A 11 -2.40 -8.83 3.25
N LEU A 12 -1.12 -8.56 3.53
CA LEU A 12 -0.56 -8.74 4.87
C LEU A 12 -1.27 -7.89 5.92
N LEU A 13 -1.55 -6.62 5.61
CA LEU A 13 -2.30 -5.76 6.51
C LEU A 13 -3.70 -6.31 6.75
N PHE A 14 -4.41 -6.72 5.69
CA PHE A 14 -5.72 -7.35 5.82
C PHE A 14 -5.65 -8.60 6.72
N ASP A 15 -4.71 -9.51 6.48
CA ASP A 15 -4.57 -10.75 7.25
C ASP A 15 -4.19 -10.48 8.72
N ILE A 16 -3.30 -9.52 8.98
CA ILE A 16 -2.92 -9.11 10.34
C ILE A 16 -4.15 -8.60 11.10
N PHE A 17 -4.92 -7.67 10.52
CA PHE A 17 -6.08 -7.10 11.19
C PHE A 17 -7.19 -8.14 11.37
N LYS A 18 -7.42 -9.01 10.39
CA LYS A 18 -8.34 -10.13 10.52
C LYS A 18 -7.94 -11.08 11.65
N ASN A 19 -6.65 -11.42 11.76
CA ASN A 19 -6.14 -12.27 12.85
C ASN A 19 -6.23 -11.60 14.23
N LEU A 20 -6.23 -10.26 14.27
CA LEU A 20 -6.49 -9.50 15.49
C LEU A 20 -7.99 -9.39 15.84
N GLY A 21 -8.88 -9.95 15.02
CA GLY A 21 -10.32 -9.98 15.25
C GLY A 21 -11.10 -8.82 14.61
N TYR A 22 -10.47 -7.96 13.81
CA TYR A 22 -11.14 -6.86 13.15
C TYR A 22 -11.80 -7.32 11.84
N GLN A 23 -13.05 -6.94 11.62
CA GLN A 23 -13.69 -7.09 10.32
C GLN A 23 -13.03 -6.13 9.33
N SER A 24 -12.56 -6.66 8.22
CA SER A 24 -11.76 -5.91 7.27
C SER A 24 -12.16 -6.18 5.83
N ALA A 25 -11.88 -5.22 4.94
CA ALA A 25 -12.01 -5.37 3.50
C ALA A 25 -10.63 -5.25 2.83
N LEU A 26 -10.46 -5.97 1.70
CA LEU A 26 -9.28 -5.93 0.84
C LEU A 26 -9.70 -5.64 -0.60
N ILE A 27 -9.03 -4.69 -1.23
CA ILE A 27 -9.19 -4.37 -2.65
C ILE A 27 -7.81 -4.48 -3.30
N SER A 28 -7.57 -5.57 -4.00
CA SER A 28 -6.25 -5.90 -4.55
C SER A 28 -6.31 -6.36 -6.01
N THR A 29 -5.16 -6.52 -6.62
CA THR A 29 -5.02 -7.05 -7.98
C THR A 29 -5.53 -8.48 -8.10
N VAL A 30 -5.34 -9.29 -7.06
CA VAL A 30 -5.64 -10.72 -7.09
C VAL A 30 -7.12 -10.98 -6.84
N GLU A 31 -7.66 -10.37 -5.78
CA GLU A 31 -9.05 -10.55 -5.37
C GLU A 31 -9.53 -9.37 -4.54
N TYR A 32 -10.84 -9.24 -4.39
CA TYR A 32 -11.44 -8.38 -3.40
C TYR A 32 -12.03 -9.23 -2.29
N ARG A 33 -11.95 -8.74 -1.05
CA ARG A 33 -12.55 -9.41 0.12
C ARG A 33 -13.37 -8.41 0.92
N ILE A 34 -14.52 -8.85 1.40
CA ILE A 34 -15.35 -8.11 2.36
C ILE A 34 -15.68 -9.09 3.48
N GLY A 35 -14.98 -8.95 4.61
CA GLY A 35 -15.00 -9.99 5.65
C GLY A 35 -14.49 -11.34 5.10
N ASP A 36 -15.37 -12.34 5.08
CA ASP A 36 -15.08 -13.67 4.53
C ASP A 36 -15.50 -13.85 3.07
N GLU A 37 -16.25 -12.91 2.50
CA GLU A 37 -16.68 -12.97 1.10
C GLU A 37 -15.51 -12.65 0.17
N ILE A 38 -15.27 -13.54 -0.80
CA ILE A 38 -14.25 -13.38 -1.84
C ILE A 38 -14.96 -13.02 -3.15
N ILE A 39 -14.54 -11.92 -3.76
CA ILE A 39 -15.06 -11.41 -5.02
C ILE A 39 -13.93 -11.38 -6.06
N PRO A 40 -14.10 -11.95 -7.25
CA PRO A 40 -13.08 -11.90 -8.28
C PRO A 40 -12.65 -10.47 -8.63
N SER A 41 -11.34 -10.22 -8.64
CA SER A 41 -10.79 -8.93 -9.04
C SER A 41 -10.92 -8.73 -10.55
N THR A 42 -11.24 -7.52 -10.95
CA THR A 42 -11.24 -7.11 -12.37
C THR A 42 -10.16 -6.07 -12.65
N HIS A 43 -9.75 -5.32 -11.64
CA HIS A 43 -8.73 -4.26 -11.73
C HIS A 43 -8.05 -4.10 -10.39
N THR A 44 -6.78 -3.75 -10.38
CA THR A 44 -6.03 -3.41 -9.16
C THR A 44 -6.76 -2.34 -8.32
N THR A 45 -7.26 -1.32 -8.99
CA THR A 45 -8.12 -0.28 -8.42
C THR A 45 -9.37 -0.21 -9.29
N PRO A 46 -10.55 -0.63 -8.81
CA PRO A 46 -11.82 -0.56 -9.55
C PRO A 46 -12.16 0.86 -9.99
N ASP A 47 -13.12 0.99 -10.90
CA ASP A 47 -13.72 2.30 -11.20
C ASP A 47 -14.38 2.90 -9.97
N VAL A 48 -14.58 4.23 -9.98
CA VAL A 48 -15.05 4.98 -8.82
C VAL A 48 -16.41 4.51 -8.31
N ILE A 49 -17.33 4.12 -9.20
CA ILE A 49 -18.68 3.68 -8.80
C ILE A 49 -18.58 2.32 -8.09
N ARG A 50 -17.92 1.35 -8.72
CA ARG A 50 -17.75 0.02 -8.15
C ARG A 50 -16.97 0.05 -6.83
N LEU A 51 -15.92 0.88 -6.76
CA LEU A 51 -15.12 1.04 -5.55
C LEU A 51 -15.98 1.55 -4.39
N ASN A 52 -16.78 2.60 -4.60
CA ASN A 52 -17.68 3.13 -3.57
C ASN A 52 -18.78 2.14 -3.18
N GLN A 53 -19.35 1.39 -4.13
CA GLN A 53 -20.31 0.32 -3.82
C GLN A 53 -19.69 -0.77 -2.94
N MET A 54 -18.46 -1.17 -3.22
CA MET A 54 -17.75 -2.17 -2.42
C MET A 54 -17.44 -1.66 -1.02
N LEU A 55 -17.02 -0.40 -0.88
CA LEU A 55 -16.76 0.21 0.42
C LEU A 55 -18.06 0.39 1.23
N ALA A 56 -19.18 0.77 0.59
CA ALA A 56 -20.49 0.81 1.24
C ALA A 56 -20.89 -0.59 1.74
N LYS A 57 -20.75 -1.62 0.90
CA LYS A 57 -21.01 -3.01 1.30
C LYS A 57 -20.10 -3.45 2.45
N ALA A 58 -18.83 -3.03 2.46
CA ALA A 58 -17.91 -3.32 3.56
C ALA A 58 -18.40 -2.71 4.88
N VAL A 59 -18.85 -1.45 4.86
CA VAL A 59 -19.43 -0.80 6.04
C VAL A 59 -20.70 -1.54 6.50
N GLU A 60 -21.62 -1.87 5.61
CA GLU A 60 -22.83 -2.64 5.90
C GLU A 60 -22.52 -4.03 6.49
N SER A 61 -21.42 -4.63 6.09
CA SER A 61 -20.92 -5.91 6.61
C SER A 61 -20.12 -5.78 7.92
N GLY A 62 -20.05 -4.57 8.50
CA GLY A 62 -19.36 -4.31 9.76
C GLY A 62 -17.83 -4.22 9.65
N CYS A 63 -17.28 -4.03 8.45
CA CYS A 63 -15.84 -3.82 8.29
C CYS A 63 -15.42 -2.46 8.89
N GLU A 64 -14.43 -2.52 9.79
CA GLU A 64 -13.84 -1.35 10.45
C GLU A 64 -12.64 -0.80 9.66
N TYR A 65 -12.01 -1.65 8.86
CA TYR A 65 -10.82 -1.32 8.07
C TYR A 65 -10.98 -1.76 6.62
N ALA A 66 -10.42 -0.95 5.71
CA ALA A 66 -10.30 -1.30 4.30
C ALA A 66 -8.85 -1.09 3.86
N PHE A 67 -8.24 -2.13 3.31
CA PHE A 67 -6.90 -2.11 2.75
C PHE A 67 -7.00 -2.20 1.24
N MET A 68 -6.31 -1.30 0.52
CA MET A 68 -6.41 -1.30 -0.94
C MET A 68 -5.10 -0.97 -1.64
N GLU A 69 -4.96 -1.53 -2.82
CA GLU A 69 -3.94 -1.14 -3.76
C GLU A 69 -4.41 0.08 -4.57
N VAL A 70 -3.60 1.15 -4.54
CA VAL A 70 -3.82 2.33 -5.35
C VAL A 70 -2.81 2.33 -6.50
N SER A 71 -3.27 1.97 -7.70
CA SER A 71 -2.46 1.92 -8.92
C SER A 71 -2.29 3.32 -9.53
N SER A 72 -1.24 3.51 -10.33
CA SER A 72 -1.07 4.78 -11.06
C SER A 72 -2.20 5.06 -12.06
N HIS A 73 -2.76 4.03 -12.69
CA HIS A 73 -3.96 4.15 -13.52
C HIS A 73 -5.16 4.61 -12.70
N GLY A 74 -5.34 4.04 -11.49
CA GLY A 74 -6.41 4.45 -10.58
C GLY A 74 -6.32 5.90 -10.16
N ILE A 75 -5.11 6.39 -9.88
CA ILE A 75 -4.85 7.79 -9.55
C ILE A 75 -5.10 8.68 -10.76
N HIS A 76 -4.52 8.34 -11.92
CA HIS A 76 -4.62 9.13 -13.14
C HIS A 76 -6.06 9.28 -13.67
N GLN A 77 -6.87 8.23 -13.47
CA GLN A 77 -8.27 8.18 -13.90
C GLN A 77 -9.26 8.55 -12.80
N ASP A 78 -8.80 9.19 -11.72
CA ASP A 78 -9.61 9.67 -10.59
C ASP A 78 -10.53 8.60 -9.96
N ARG A 79 -10.12 7.32 -10.02
CA ARG A 79 -10.93 6.21 -9.49
C ARG A 79 -11.05 6.21 -7.98
N ILE A 80 -10.18 6.95 -7.29
CA ILE A 80 -10.16 7.11 -5.84
C ILE A 80 -10.71 8.46 -5.38
N GLU A 81 -11.29 9.23 -6.29
CA GLU A 81 -11.87 10.54 -6.00
C GLU A 81 -12.93 10.45 -4.91
N GLY A 82 -12.91 11.39 -3.97
CA GLY A 82 -13.83 11.44 -2.83
C GLY A 82 -13.50 10.48 -1.68
N LEU A 83 -12.49 9.62 -1.80
CA LEU A 83 -12.07 8.76 -0.69
C LEU A 83 -11.13 9.48 0.28
N HIS A 84 -11.32 9.21 1.57
CA HIS A 84 -10.45 9.68 2.64
C HIS A 84 -9.57 8.55 3.16
N PHE A 85 -8.26 8.67 2.95
CA PHE A 85 -7.28 7.69 3.41
C PHE A 85 -6.74 8.10 4.78
N ALA A 86 -6.86 7.23 5.77
CA ALA A 86 -6.22 7.43 7.08
C ALA A 86 -4.70 7.23 7.00
N VAL A 87 -4.26 6.27 6.17
CA VAL A 87 -2.84 5.97 5.95
C VAL A 87 -2.61 5.70 4.46
N ALA A 88 -1.54 6.27 3.92
CA ALA A 88 -1.07 5.99 2.57
C ALA A 88 0.40 5.56 2.59
N GLY A 89 0.73 4.45 1.92
CA GLY A 89 2.07 3.90 1.86
C GLY A 89 2.66 3.94 0.45
N PHE A 90 3.95 4.29 0.35
CA PHE A 90 4.77 4.18 -0.86
C PHE A 90 5.80 3.06 -0.70
N THR A 91 5.80 2.10 -1.62
CA THR A 91 6.72 0.96 -1.56
C THR A 91 8.01 1.20 -2.33
N ASN A 92 7.91 1.50 -3.62
CA ASN A 92 9.05 1.76 -4.51
C ASN A 92 8.59 2.31 -5.86
N LEU A 93 9.53 2.87 -6.62
CA LEU A 93 9.30 3.29 -8.00
C LEU A 93 10.43 2.81 -8.91
N THR A 94 10.09 1.90 -9.82
CA THR A 94 10.97 1.40 -10.88
C THR A 94 10.37 1.70 -12.25
N HIS A 95 11.13 1.48 -13.33
CA HIS A 95 10.62 1.64 -14.69
C HIS A 95 9.52 0.61 -14.97
N ASP A 96 8.28 1.09 -15.06
CA ASP A 96 7.09 0.28 -15.35
C ASP A 96 5.99 1.18 -15.92
N HIS A 97 5.01 0.61 -16.62
CA HIS A 97 3.85 1.33 -17.18
C HIS A 97 4.20 2.55 -18.06
N LEU A 98 5.36 2.56 -18.72
CA LEU A 98 5.77 3.65 -19.63
C LEU A 98 4.98 3.66 -20.94
N ASP A 99 4.37 2.55 -21.30
CA ASP A 99 3.38 2.45 -22.37
C ASP A 99 2.15 3.35 -22.11
N TYR A 100 1.75 3.49 -20.85
CA TYR A 100 0.63 4.33 -20.42
C TYR A 100 1.05 5.75 -20.09
N HIS A 101 2.07 5.92 -19.23
CA HIS A 101 2.50 7.23 -18.71
C HIS A 101 3.49 7.97 -19.63
N LYS A 102 3.93 7.34 -20.75
CA LYS A 102 4.91 7.85 -21.72
C LYS A 102 6.28 8.15 -21.15
N THR A 103 6.38 8.77 -19.97
CA THR A 103 7.65 9.13 -19.32
C THR A 103 7.67 8.68 -17.85
N PHE A 104 8.88 8.46 -17.32
CA PHE A 104 9.08 8.17 -15.91
C PHE A 104 8.63 9.33 -15.02
N ASP A 105 8.82 10.57 -15.48
CA ASP A 105 8.43 11.76 -14.75
C ASP A 105 6.91 11.89 -14.60
N GLU A 106 6.14 11.58 -15.64
CA GLU A 106 4.67 11.53 -15.57
C GLU A 106 4.19 10.42 -14.62
N TYR A 107 4.83 9.25 -14.65
CA TYR A 107 4.54 8.14 -13.74
C TYR A 107 4.80 8.52 -12.28
N LEU A 108 5.94 9.16 -12.00
CA LEU A 108 6.30 9.68 -10.68
C LEU A 108 5.30 10.74 -10.21
N LYS A 109 5.01 11.75 -11.03
CA LYS A 109 4.04 12.82 -10.72
C LYS A 109 2.65 12.27 -10.45
N THR A 110 2.22 11.28 -11.21
CA THR A 110 0.92 10.65 -10.98
C THR A 110 0.84 9.99 -9.60
N LYS A 111 1.85 9.21 -9.20
CA LYS A 111 1.84 8.61 -7.86
C LYS A 111 1.99 9.64 -6.75
N LYS A 112 2.80 10.69 -6.99
CA LYS A 112 2.99 11.77 -6.04
C LYS A 112 1.69 12.52 -5.75
N ARG A 113 0.83 12.73 -6.77
CA ARG A 113 -0.49 13.38 -6.59
C ARG A 113 -1.30 12.72 -5.48
N PHE A 114 -1.29 11.40 -5.36
CA PHE A 114 -1.98 10.69 -4.29
C PHE A 114 -1.55 11.13 -2.89
N PHE A 115 -0.26 11.40 -2.68
CA PHE A 115 0.26 11.89 -1.40
C PHE A 115 0.02 13.39 -1.20
N ASP A 116 0.09 14.17 -2.26
CA ASP A 116 -0.12 15.62 -2.21
C ASP A 116 -1.58 15.97 -1.84
N GLU A 117 -2.53 15.11 -2.20
CA GLU A 117 -3.97 15.24 -1.93
C GLU A 117 -4.41 14.70 -0.56
N LEU A 118 -3.51 14.07 0.20
CA LEU A 118 -3.87 13.54 1.53
C LEU A 118 -4.20 14.67 2.51
N PRO A 119 -5.25 14.49 3.36
CA PRO A 119 -5.58 15.45 4.39
C PRO A 119 -4.52 15.48 5.51
N GLU A 120 -4.47 16.56 6.26
CA GLU A 120 -3.55 16.73 7.42
C GLU A 120 -3.76 15.67 8.51
N THR A 121 -4.95 15.10 8.58
CA THR A 121 -5.29 14.03 9.52
C THR A 121 -4.72 12.67 9.15
N ALA A 122 -4.27 12.50 7.90
CA ALA A 122 -3.70 11.25 7.41
C ALA A 122 -2.24 11.05 7.84
N VAL A 123 -1.76 9.82 7.66
CA VAL A 123 -0.33 9.48 7.76
C VAL A 123 0.16 9.02 6.39
N ALA A 124 1.20 9.67 5.90
CA ALA A 124 1.91 9.30 4.67
C ALA A 124 3.20 8.58 5.03
N ILE A 125 3.34 7.33 4.58
CA ILE A 125 4.50 6.47 4.88
C ILE A 125 5.27 6.20 3.61
N THR A 126 6.59 6.41 3.63
CA THR A 126 7.47 6.17 2.48
C THR A 126 8.58 5.18 2.78
N ASN A 127 9.06 4.51 1.74
CA ASN A 127 10.28 3.71 1.79
C ASN A 127 11.50 4.64 1.63
N ALA A 128 12.27 4.83 2.70
CA ALA A 128 13.47 5.66 2.69
C ALA A 128 14.65 5.02 1.92
N ASP A 129 14.59 3.72 1.63
CA ASP A 129 15.58 3.05 0.78
C ASP A 129 15.32 3.26 -0.73
N ASP A 130 14.15 3.80 -1.12
CA ASP A 130 13.86 4.17 -2.50
C ASP A 130 14.24 5.64 -2.76
N LYS A 131 15.02 5.87 -3.81
CA LYS A 131 15.50 7.22 -4.18
C LYS A 131 14.39 8.25 -4.44
N ASN A 132 13.17 7.81 -4.71
CA ASN A 132 12.01 8.68 -4.93
C ASN A 132 11.14 8.83 -3.67
N GLY A 133 11.51 8.17 -2.56
CA GLY A 133 10.74 8.18 -1.33
C GLY A 133 10.47 9.58 -0.79
N ASP A 134 11.51 10.40 -0.68
CA ASP A 134 11.40 11.79 -0.22
C ASP A 134 10.56 12.66 -1.16
N VAL A 135 10.70 12.45 -2.46
CA VAL A 135 9.95 13.18 -3.49
C VAL A 135 8.45 12.90 -3.37
N MET A 136 8.06 11.64 -3.06
CA MET A 136 6.66 11.28 -2.89
C MET A 136 5.98 12.08 -1.78
N LEU A 137 6.68 12.34 -0.67
CA LEU A 137 6.11 13.05 0.46
C LEU A 137 6.45 14.56 0.51
N GLN A 138 7.06 15.12 -0.53
CA GLN A 138 7.58 16.47 -0.52
C GLN A 138 6.50 17.52 -0.18
N ASN A 139 5.33 17.44 -0.82
CA ASN A 139 4.27 18.45 -0.72
C ASN A 139 3.07 17.99 0.12
N THR A 140 3.07 16.76 0.64
CA THR A 140 1.94 16.27 1.43
C THR A 140 1.75 17.08 2.70
N LYS A 141 0.50 17.32 3.08
CA LYS A 141 0.10 17.92 4.36
C LYS A 141 -0.04 16.87 5.45
N ALA A 142 -0.11 15.59 5.08
CA ALA A 142 -0.23 14.48 6.01
C ALA A 142 1.01 14.34 6.90
N LYS A 143 0.85 13.70 8.05
CA LYS A 143 1.96 13.38 8.95
C LYS A 143 2.91 12.40 8.25
N LYS A 144 4.14 12.82 8.03
CA LYS A 144 5.16 12.04 7.33
C LYS A 144 5.77 11.00 8.27
N LYS A 145 5.94 9.80 7.74
CA LYS A 145 6.65 8.68 8.35
C LYS A 145 7.46 7.94 7.29
N ASP A 146 8.51 7.25 7.71
CA ASP A 146 9.32 6.45 6.82
C ASP A 146 9.66 5.09 7.41
N TYR A 147 9.99 4.16 6.52
CA TYR A 147 10.53 2.86 6.88
C TYR A 147 11.71 2.50 5.98
N ALA A 148 12.62 1.68 6.49
CA ALA A 148 13.79 1.24 5.76
C ALA A 148 14.35 -0.08 6.29
N LEU A 149 15.14 -0.75 5.45
CA LEU A 149 15.99 -1.89 5.81
C LEU A 149 17.48 -1.51 5.85
N LYS A 150 17.89 -0.44 5.15
CA LYS A 150 19.28 -0.04 4.96
C LYS A 150 19.62 1.30 5.60
N THR A 151 18.73 2.28 5.45
CA THR A 151 18.90 3.63 5.97
C THR A 151 18.25 3.79 7.33
N LEU A 152 18.60 4.85 8.08
CA LEU A 152 17.88 5.20 9.30
C LEU A 152 16.48 5.70 8.94
N ALA A 153 15.49 5.23 9.67
CA ALA A 153 14.09 5.56 9.45
C ALA A 153 13.30 5.51 10.77
N ASP A 154 12.09 6.10 10.78
CA ASP A 154 11.13 5.97 11.90
C ASP A 154 10.88 4.51 12.25
N TYR A 155 10.74 3.68 11.20
CA TYR A 155 10.54 2.24 11.30
C TYR A 155 11.69 1.52 10.60
N HIS A 156 12.64 1.03 11.38
CA HIS A 156 13.83 0.37 10.84
C HIS A 156 13.79 -1.13 11.09
N GLY A 157 13.81 -1.91 10.00
CA GLY A 157 13.91 -3.36 10.01
C GLY A 157 15.29 -3.83 9.56
N LYS A 158 15.69 -5.02 9.99
CA LYS A 158 16.89 -5.72 9.49
C LYS A 158 16.52 -7.15 9.15
N ILE A 159 16.98 -7.63 8.00
CA ILE A 159 16.95 -9.03 7.66
C ILE A 159 18.19 -9.66 8.27
N LEU A 160 18.00 -10.55 9.24
CA LEU A 160 19.09 -11.24 9.93
C LEU A 160 19.48 -12.54 9.22
N GLU A 161 18.48 -13.30 8.74
CA GLU A 161 18.66 -14.58 8.08
C GLU A 161 17.60 -14.75 6.98
N VAL A 162 17.98 -15.46 5.92
CA VAL A 162 17.11 -15.82 4.79
C VAL A 162 17.36 -17.26 4.43
N ASP A 163 16.30 -18.08 4.40
CA ASP A 163 16.37 -19.44 3.89
C ASP A 163 15.16 -19.77 2.98
N PHE A 164 15.02 -21.04 2.59
CA PHE A 164 13.91 -21.49 1.74
C PHE A 164 12.54 -21.42 2.42
N ASN A 165 12.49 -21.38 3.76
CA ASN A 165 11.28 -21.39 4.54
C ASN A 165 10.85 -19.99 4.96
N GLY A 166 11.68 -18.96 4.75
CA GLY A 166 11.36 -17.60 5.12
C GLY A 166 12.55 -16.74 5.50
N MET A 167 12.27 -15.75 6.34
CA MET A 167 13.28 -14.80 6.81
C MET A 167 13.15 -14.56 8.31
N LEU A 168 14.28 -14.44 9.00
CA LEU A 168 14.37 -13.89 10.34
C LEU A 168 14.55 -12.38 10.23
N LEU A 169 13.62 -11.63 10.78
CA LEU A 169 13.63 -10.19 10.78
C LEU A 169 13.82 -9.66 12.19
N ASN A 170 14.58 -8.58 12.32
CA ASN A 170 14.60 -7.75 13.52
C ASN A 170 13.90 -6.43 13.20
N PHE A 171 12.89 -6.09 13.97
CA PHE A 171 12.16 -4.84 13.84
C PHE A 171 12.11 -4.15 15.22
N ASN A 172 12.74 -2.99 15.34
CA ASN A 172 12.84 -2.25 16.59
C ASN A 172 13.33 -3.10 17.78
N GLY A 173 14.31 -3.97 17.54
CA GLY A 173 14.90 -4.83 18.58
C GLY A 173 14.12 -6.11 18.90
N LYS A 174 13.00 -6.35 18.23
CA LYS A 174 12.24 -7.61 18.32
C LYS A 174 12.52 -8.48 17.10
N GLU A 175 12.82 -9.73 17.35
CA GLU A 175 13.06 -10.72 16.30
C GLU A 175 11.81 -11.56 16.07
N PHE A 176 11.50 -11.84 14.82
CA PHE A 176 10.41 -12.73 14.43
C PHE A 176 10.71 -13.38 13.09
N TRP A 177 10.21 -14.60 12.94
CA TRP A 177 10.28 -15.33 11.69
C TRP A 177 9.08 -15.02 10.81
N THR A 178 9.30 -14.82 9.52
CA THR A 178 8.24 -14.69 8.52
C THR A 178 8.44 -15.73 7.43
N THR A 179 7.34 -16.27 6.91
CA THR A 179 7.36 -17.20 5.76
C THR A 179 7.51 -16.48 4.42
N LEU A 180 7.54 -15.16 4.42
CA LEU A 180 7.88 -14.41 3.21
C LEU A 180 9.32 -14.69 2.81
N THR A 181 9.53 -14.94 1.53
CA THR A 181 10.85 -15.22 0.97
C THR A 181 11.24 -14.13 -0.01
N GLY A 182 12.54 -13.82 -0.06
CA GLY A 182 13.09 -12.83 -0.98
C GLY A 182 13.23 -11.43 -0.40
N LYS A 183 14.31 -10.75 -0.81
CA LYS A 183 14.66 -9.40 -0.35
C LYS A 183 13.68 -8.29 -0.79
N PHE A 184 12.64 -8.65 -1.54
CA PHE A 184 11.67 -7.72 -2.12
C PHE A 184 10.30 -7.76 -1.40
N ASN A 185 10.11 -8.68 -0.47
CA ASN A 185 8.86 -8.86 0.27
C ASN A 185 8.97 -8.33 1.70
#